data_7db77d51cda9f611fd94fcbf2e7af761
#
_entry.id   7db77d51cda9f611fd94fcbf2e7af761
#
_cell.length_a   1.000
_cell.length_b   1.000
_cell.length_c   1.000
_cell.angle_alpha   90.00
_cell.angle_beta   90.00
_cell.angle_gamma   90.00
#
_symmetry.space_group_name_H-M   'P 1'
#
loop_
_entity.id
_entity.type
_entity.pdbx_description
1 polymer ?
#
loop_
_entity_poly.entity_id
_entity_poly.type
_entity_poly.pdbx_seq_one_letter_code
_entity_poly.pdbx_strand_id
1 'polypeptide(L)'
;KIGKNLKSDEGDVQGEFIGMMKLSGSGSDTMREYYHSCKQKYSKGPFQRASSFQLAYLTDLIQEMIDNSVIVHCIPIENGWREIDTVEDFTKAKLFFKNTKG
;
A
#
# COMPACT_ATOMS: atom_id res chain seq x y z
N LYS A 1 4.10 -0.85 9.80
CA LYS A 1 3.87 0.51 9.31
C LYS A 1 3.95 0.53 7.79
N ILE A 2 3.04 1.20 7.15
CA ILE A 2 2.95 1.30 5.70
C ILE A 2 2.68 2.76 5.31
N GLY A 3 3.21 3.21 4.16
CA GLY A 3 2.92 4.56 3.68
C GLY A 3 3.97 5.06 2.71
N LYS A 4 3.65 6.17 2.04
CA LYS A 4 4.61 6.90 1.23
C LYS A 4 5.50 7.76 2.12
N ASN A 5 6.70 8.05 1.64
CA ASN A 5 7.64 8.96 2.31
C ASN A 5 7.99 8.54 3.73
N LEU A 6 8.09 7.23 3.98
CA LEU A 6 8.61 6.72 5.23
C LEU A 6 10.08 7.14 5.35
N LYS A 7 10.44 7.68 6.52
CA LYS A 7 11.82 8.06 6.78
C LYS A 7 12.64 6.79 7.08
N SER A 8 13.87 6.77 6.63
CA SER A 8 14.76 5.62 6.84
C SER A 8 15.03 5.35 8.32
N ASP A 9 14.83 6.33 9.19
CA ASP A 9 15.01 6.20 10.64
C ASP A 9 13.71 5.83 11.37
N GLU A 10 12.62 5.60 10.67
CA GLU A 10 11.35 5.17 11.26
C GLU A 10 11.32 3.65 11.50
N GLY A 11 12.41 3.11 12.09
CA GLY A 11 12.45 1.71 12.48
C GLY A 11 12.52 0.73 11.30
N ASP A 12 11.82 -0.38 11.42
CA ASP A 12 11.99 -1.51 10.53
C ASP A 12 11.29 -1.35 9.18
N VAL A 13 11.88 -0.53 8.29
CA VAL A 13 11.44 -0.50 6.90
C VAL A 13 11.97 -1.76 6.22
N GLN A 14 11.10 -2.74 5.99
CA GLN A 14 11.49 -4.05 5.47
C GLN A 14 11.32 -4.18 3.97
N GLY A 15 10.63 -3.24 3.32
CA GLY A 15 10.39 -3.34 1.90
C GLY A 15 9.52 -2.21 1.36
N GLU A 16 9.21 -2.31 0.08
CA GLU A 16 8.37 -1.36 -0.64
C GLU A 16 7.04 -2.02 -0.99
N PHE A 17 5.93 -1.28 -0.74
CA PHE A 17 4.61 -1.76 -1.14
C PHE A 17 4.45 -1.58 -2.65
N ILE A 18 4.23 -2.68 -3.36
CA ILE A 18 4.14 -2.67 -4.82
C ILE A 18 2.72 -2.53 -5.34
N GLY A 19 1.76 -2.23 -4.46
CA GLY A 19 0.37 -2.01 -4.87
C GLY A 19 -0.47 -3.27 -4.97
N MET A 20 0.07 -4.42 -4.54
CA MET A 20 -0.67 -5.68 -4.55
C MET A 20 -1.04 -6.08 -3.14
N MET A 21 -2.31 -6.44 -2.95
CA MET A 21 -2.78 -6.95 -1.68
C MET A 21 -3.86 -7.99 -1.90
N LYS A 22 -3.97 -8.91 -0.97
CA LYS A 22 -5.02 -9.92 -0.96
C LYS A 22 -5.87 -9.75 0.29
N LEU A 23 -7.17 -9.76 0.12
CA LEU A 23 -8.12 -9.63 1.21
C LEU A 23 -8.96 -10.89 1.31
N SER A 24 -9.14 -11.38 2.54
CA SER A 24 -10.16 -12.40 2.82
C SER A 24 -11.55 -11.74 2.73
N GLY A 25 -12.61 -12.55 2.74
CA GLY A 25 -13.98 -12.02 2.79
C GLY A 25 -14.20 -11.09 3.98
N SER A 26 -13.77 -11.53 5.18
CA SER A 26 -13.86 -10.70 6.40
C SER A 26 -12.93 -9.50 6.34
N GLY A 27 -11.75 -9.64 5.71
CA GLY A 27 -10.82 -8.54 5.52
C GLY A 27 -11.40 -7.45 4.62
N SER A 28 -12.09 -7.84 3.55
CA SER A 28 -12.78 -6.90 2.67
C SER A 28 -13.87 -6.12 3.40
N ASP A 29 -14.66 -6.82 4.21
CA ASP A 29 -15.71 -6.18 5.00
C ASP A 29 -15.13 -5.20 6.02
N THR A 30 -14.05 -5.60 6.69
CA THR A 30 -13.33 -4.75 7.65
C THR A 30 -12.79 -3.49 6.97
N MET A 31 -12.17 -3.64 5.81
CA MET A 31 -11.64 -2.49 5.07
C MET A 31 -12.75 -1.54 4.63
N ARG A 32 -13.88 -2.07 4.18
CA ARG A 32 -15.03 -1.26 3.79
C ARG A 32 -15.58 -0.47 4.98
N GLU A 33 -15.68 -1.11 6.14
CA GLU A 33 -16.13 -0.45 7.36
C GLU A 33 -15.18 0.67 7.77
N TYR A 34 -13.87 0.43 7.69
CA TYR A 34 -12.86 1.46 7.98
C TYR A 34 -12.96 2.61 7.00
N TYR A 35 -13.14 2.33 5.72
CA TYR A 35 -13.30 3.38 4.71
C TYR A 35 -14.45 4.33 5.07
N HIS A 36 -15.62 3.77 5.37
CA HIS A 36 -16.80 4.58 5.69
C HIS A 36 -16.64 5.31 7.02
N SER A 37 -16.11 4.65 8.04
CA SER A 37 -15.83 5.26 9.33
C SER A 37 -14.86 6.41 9.23
N CYS A 38 -13.76 6.20 8.51
CA CYS A 38 -12.72 7.21 8.36
C CYS A 38 -13.21 8.40 7.54
N LYS A 39 -14.02 8.15 6.52
CA LYS A 39 -14.61 9.20 5.70
C LYS A 39 -15.43 10.17 6.55
N GLN A 40 -16.17 9.64 7.53
CA GLN A 40 -16.96 10.46 8.45
C GLN A 40 -16.09 11.10 9.54
N LYS A 41 -15.23 10.30 10.17
CA LYS A 41 -14.41 10.74 11.30
C LYS A 41 -13.40 11.81 10.88
N TYR A 42 -12.83 11.67 9.71
CA TYR A 42 -11.81 12.56 9.18
C TYR A 42 -12.35 13.43 8.04
N SER A 43 -13.62 13.84 8.14
CA SER A 43 -14.23 14.72 7.13
C SER A 43 -13.57 16.09 7.05
N LYS A 44 -12.90 16.49 8.14
CA LYS A 44 -12.14 17.75 8.21
C LYS A 44 -10.78 17.47 8.82
N GLY A 45 -9.75 18.09 8.23
CA GLY A 45 -8.40 17.97 8.73
C GLY A 45 -7.64 16.76 8.20
N PRO A 46 -6.44 16.51 8.73
CA PRO A 46 -5.57 15.49 8.20
C PRO A 46 -6.05 14.07 8.53
N PHE A 47 -5.75 13.14 7.62
CA PHE A 47 -5.93 11.71 7.81
C PHE A 47 -4.62 11.00 7.55
N GLN A 48 -4.03 10.41 8.59
CA GLN A 48 -2.71 9.78 8.53
C GLN A 48 -1.68 10.77 7.94
N ARG A 49 -1.03 10.44 6.84
CA ARG A 49 -0.03 11.30 6.22
C ARG A 49 -0.62 12.26 5.19
N ALA A 50 -1.91 12.16 4.92
CA ALA A 50 -2.59 13.02 3.97
C ALA A 50 -3.15 14.26 4.65
N SER A 51 -3.21 15.35 3.91
CA SER A 51 -3.77 16.62 4.42
C SER A 51 -5.30 16.55 4.56
N SER A 52 -5.94 15.61 3.87
CA SER A 52 -7.37 15.35 3.99
C SER A 52 -7.66 13.90 3.61
N PHE A 53 -8.83 13.40 4.01
CA PHE A 53 -9.23 12.05 3.64
C PHE A 53 -9.35 11.89 2.11
N GLN A 54 -9.84 12.91 1.43
CA GLN A 54 -9.99 12.87 -0.03
C GLN A 54 -8.67 12.78 -0.79
N LEU A 55 -7.59 13.24 -0.18
CA LEU A 55 -6.25 13.20 -0.78
C LEU A 55 -5.43 12.00 -0.28
N ALA A 56 -6.03 11.14 0.52
CA ALA A 56 -5.34 10.00 1.10
C ALA A 56 -5.08 8.91 0.05
N TYR A 57 -4.03 8.16 0.30
CA TYR A 57 -3.71 6.96 -0.46
C TYR A 57 -4.29 5.73 0.23
N LEU A 58 -4.38 4.62 -0.50
CA LEU A 58 -4.78 3.34 0.07
C LEU A 58 -3.89 2.96 1.27
N THR A 59 -2.61 3.28 1.21
CA THR A 59 -1.69 3.00 2.31
C THR A 59 -2.05 3.74 3.58
N ASP A 60 -2.68 4.91 3.50
CA ASP A 60 -3.15 5.63 4.67
C ASP A 60 -4.30 4.88 5.36
N LEU A 61 -5.22 4.32 4.58
CA LEU A 61 -6.31 3.51 5.12
C LEU A 61 -5.77 2.25 5.78
N ILE A 62 -4.82 1.58 5.14
CA ILE A 62 -4.19 0.38 5.70
C ILE A 62 -3.46 0.72 7.00
N GLN A 63 -2.77 1.85 7.06
CA GLN A 63 -2.08 2.29 8.28
C GLN A 63 -3.08 2.56 9.42
N GLU A 64 -4.23 3.16 9.10
CA GLU A 64 -5.27 3.37 10.10
C GLU A 64 -5.77 2.04 10.67
N MET A 65 -5.95 1.05 9.81
CA MET A 65 -6.34 -0.30 10.24
C MET A 65 -5.27 -0.91 11.15
N ILE A 66 -4.00 -0.79 10.78
CA ILE A 66 -2.89 -1.30 11.59
C ILE A 66 -2.85 -0.61 12.96
N ASP A 67 -3.01 0.71 13.00
CA ASP A 67 -3.02 1.48 14.24
C ASP A 67 -4.15 1.06 15.17
N ASN A 68 -5.22 0.49 14.63
CA ASN A 68 -6.36 -0.02 15.38
C ASN A 68 -6.31 -1.54 15.56
N SER A 69 -5.12 -2.11 15.47
CA SER A 69 -4.85 -3.53 15.76
C SER A 69 -5.43 -4.52 14.76
N VAL A 70 -5.77 -4.07 13.56
CA VAL A 70 -6.12 -5.00 12.49
C VAL A 70 -4.84 -5.68 12.00
N ILE A 71 -4.88 -6.99 11.90
CA ILE A 71 -3.70 -7.76 11.49
C ILE A 71 -3.52 -7.66 9.98
N VAL A 72 -2.39 -7.10 9.55
CA VAL A 72 -2.01 -7.00 8.15
C VAL A 72 -0.64 -7.64 7.99
N HIS A 73 -0.58 -8.74 7.25
CA HIS A 73 0.67 -9.46 7.02
C HIS A 73 1.40 -8.89 5.83
N CYS A 74 2.72 -8.71 5.99
CA CYS A 74 3.60 -8.38 4.88
C CYS A 74 4.14 -9.67 4.29
N ILE A 75 3.93 -9.86 2.99
CA ILE A 75 4.47 -11.01 2.26
C ILE A 75 5.61 -10.48 1.38
N PRO A 76 6.87 -10.66 1.80
CA PRO A 76 7.99 -10.18 1.00
C PRO A 76 8.16 -11.03 -0.25
N ILE A 77 8.40 -10.37 -1.36
CA ILE A 77 8.75 -11.02 -2.62
C ILE A 77 10.07 -10.44 -3.13
N GLU A 78 10.88 -11.29 -3.70
CA GLU A 78 12.14 -10.88 -4.33
C GLU A 78 12.05 -11.18 -5.82
N ASN A 79 12.28 -10.16 -6.65
CA ASN A 79 12.22 -10.30 -8.10
C ASN A 79 10.81 -10.66 -8.60
N GLY A 80 10.67 -10.82 -9.88
CA GLY A 80 9.43 -11.25 -10.51
C GLY A 80 8.38 -10.16 -10.69
N TRP A 81 8.72 -8.89 -10.43
CA TRP A 81 7.81 -7.78 -10.62
C TRP A 81 8.52 -6.56 -11.23
N ARG A 82 7.76 -5.74 -11.90
CA ARG A 82 8.25 -4.46 -12.44
C ARG A 82 7.11 -3.43 -12.41
N GLU A 83 7.47 -2.20 -12.09
CA GLU A 83 6.56 -1.07 -12.17
C GLU A 83 6.69 -0.43 -13.55
N ILE A 84 5.56 -0.18 -14.20
CA ILE A 84 5.51 0.36 -15.56
C ILE A 84 4.76 1.67 -15.55
N ASP A 85 5.47 2.78 -15.47
CA ASP A 85 4.90 4.13 -15.51
C ASP A 85 5.25 4.86 -16.82
N THR A 86 6.29 4.40 -17.53
CA THR A 86 6.80 5.03 -18.74
C THR A 86 7.03 3.99 -19.84
N VAL A 87 7.20 4.46 -21.08
CA VAL A 87 7.56 3.58 -22.20
C VAL A 87 8.90 2.90 -21.95
N GLU A 88 9.84 3.63 -21.33
CA GLU A 88 11.14 3.05 -20.95
C GLU A 88 10.99 1.91 -19.96
N ASP A 89 10.14 2.08 -18.96
CA ASP A 89 9.84 1.02 -17.97
C ASP A 89 9.26 -0.21 -18.66
N PHE A 90 8.37 -0.02 -19.63
CA PHE A 90 7.77 -1.10 -20.39
C PHE A 90 8.84 -1.88 -21.16
N THR A 91 9.76 -1.18 -21.81
CA THR A 91 10.84 -1.80 -22.55
C THR A 91 11.75 -2.62 -21.64
N LYS A 92 12.11 -2.06 -20.49
CA LYS A 92 12.91 -2.76 -19.48
C LYS A 92 12.19 -4.01 -18.95
N ALA A 93 10.89 -3.90 -18.71
CA ALA A 93 10.09 -5.03 -18.23
C ALA A 93 10.04 -6.16 -19.25
N LYS A 94 9.89 -5.83 -20.53
CA LYS A 94 9.94 -6.83 -21.60
C LYS A 94 11.23 -7.62 -21.59
N LEU A 95 12.36 -6.93 -21.48
CA LEU A 95 13.68 -7.58 -21.44
C LEU A 95 13.83 -8.43 -20.18
N PHE A 96 13.38 -7.92 -19.04
CA PHE A 96 13.45 -8.64 -17.76
C PHE A 96 12.69 -9.96 -17.82
N PHE A 97 11.45 -9.93 -18.26
CA PHE A 97 10.60 -11.14 -18.29
C PHE A 97 10.97 -12.08 -19.43
N LYS A 98 11.55 -11.57 -20.50
CA LYS A 98 12.09 -12.41 -21.58
C LYS A 98 13.23 -13.29 -21.08
N ASN A 99 14.07 -12.75 -20.20
CA ASN A 99 15.28 -13.44 -19.69
C ASN A 99 14.99 -14.32 -18.47
N THR A 100 13.81 -14.19 -17.86
CA THR A 100 13.44 -14.94 -16.67
C THR A 100 12.41 -16.05 -16.95
N LYS A 101 12.34 -16.51 -18.15
CA LYS A 101 11.51 -17.63 -18.52
C LYS A 101 11.95 -18.86 -17.76
N GLY A 102 11.17 -19.18 -16.77
CA GLY A 102 11.32 -20.45 -16.06
C GLY A 102 10.28 -21.40 -16.55
#